data_dcd352416046ba49c774ab0d81e4c85f
#
_entry.id   dcd352416046ba49c774ab0d81e4c85f
#
_cell.length_a   1.000
_cell.length_b   1.000
_cell.length_c   1.000
_cell.angle_alpha   90.00
_cell.angle_beta   90.00
_cell.angle_gamma   90.00
#
_symmetry.space_group_name_H-M   'P 1'
#
loop_
_entity.id
_entity.type
_entity.pdbx_description
1 polymer ?
#
loop_
_entity_poly.entity_id
_entity_poly.type
_entity_poly.pdbx_seq_one_letter_code
_entity_poly.pdbx_strand_id
1 'polypeptide(L)'
;RYVVVDLCNEQYIEFSNRRKRNLYGNKGVFSFFNPDKEYTYDNKIVYFIPYINSKFILLQVFQCGSKWHLVDVAFRQQESIEDVKESIVSHDASKYVAECSSAFFSMIREIRKVLPSVKVLPEYADVDRRIAATSDFIKENILLSSSKLDESDEYSSFLSNVLDYNLDSEEKEGSTALSGLAYYLIKLGSH
;
A
#
# COMPACT_ATOMS: atom_id res chain seq x y z
N ARG A 1 -0.89 -4.56 -22.12
CA ARG A 1 0.40 -5.25 -21.87
C ARG A 1 1.08 -4.62 -20.67
N TYR A 2 1.49 -5.45 -19.78
CA TYR A 2 2.10 -5.06 -18.51
C TYR A 2 3.56 -5.51 -18.53
N VAL A 3 4.54 -4.70 -18.10
CA VAL A 3 5.92 -5.15 -17.90
C VAL A 3 6.31 -5.04 -16.46
N VAL A 4 6.51 -6.13 -15.81
CA VAL A 4 6.99 -6.30 -14.44
C VAL A 4 8.50 -6.45 -14.45
N VAL A 5 9.21 -5.74 -13.61
CA VAL A 5 10.65 -5.97 -13.38
C VAL A 5 10.79 -6.75 -12.09
N ASP A 6 11.12 -8.00 -12.18
CA ASP A 6 11.70 -8.73 -11.07
C ASP A 6 13.18 -8.36 -10.95
N LEU A 7 13.50 -7.42 -10.08
CA LEU A 7 14.88 -6.97 -9.85
C LEU A 7 15.79 -8.11 -9.35
N CYS A 8 15.21 -9.20 -8.88
CA CYS A 8 15.97 -10.38 -8.46
C CYS A 8 16.32 -11.31 -9.62
N ASN A 9 15.56 -11.27 -10.73
CA ASN A 9 15.73 -12.16 -11.88
C ASN A 9 15.85 -11.44 -13.21
N GLU A 10 15.95 -10.09 -13.23
CA GLU A 10 15.98 -9.26 -14.45
C GLU A 10 14.76 -9.47 -15.39
N GLN A 11 13.64 -9.96 -14.85
CA GLN A 11 12.40 -10.10 -15.60
C GLN A 11 11.54 -8.87 -15.44
N TYR A 12 11.09 -8.32 -16.56
CA TYR A 12 10.22 -7.15 -16.62
C TYR A 12 8.81 -7.56 -17.06
N ILE A 13 7.78 -7.25 -16.30
CA ILE A 13 6.39 -7.35 -16.73
C ILE A 13 5.82 -5.93 -16.94
N GLU A 14 5.50 -5.56 -18.17
CA GLU A 14 5.00 -4.23 -18.54
C GLU A 14 3.48 -4.14 -18.41
N PHE A 15 3.01 -3.26 -17.54
CA PHE A 15 1.61 -2.89 -17.42
C PHE A 15 1.34 -1.68 -18.31
N SER A 16 0.77 -1.85 -19.49
CA SER A 16 0.38 -0.74 -20.34
C SER A 16 -1.14 -0.57 -20.36
N ASN A 17 -1.63 0.52 -19.82
CA ASN A 17 -2.98 0.94 -20.05
C ASN A 17 -3.01 1.88 -21.27
N ARG A 18 -3.69 1.49 -22.35
CA ARG A 18 -3.65 2.18 -23.66
C ARG A 18 -4.34 3.54 -23.66
N ARG A 19 -4.98 4.03 -22.60
CA ARG A 19 -5.88 5.18 -22.66
C ARG A 19 -5.72 6.26 -21.61
N LYS A 20 -4.89 6.11 -20.57
CA LYS A 20 -4.81 7.09 -19.48
C LYS A 20 -3.37 7.44 -19.14
N ARG A 21 -3.08 8.75 -19.03
CA ARG A 21 -1.82 9.23 -18.43
C ARG A 21 -1.86 8.89 -16.94
N ASN A 22 -1.17 7.85 -16.56
CA ASN A 22 -1.02 7.44 -15.18
C ASN A 22 0.15 8.22 -14.57
N LEU A 23 0.00 8.77 -13.36
CA LEU A 23 1.08 9.44 -12.63
C LEU A 23 2.27 8.52 -12.33
N TYR A 24 2.05 7.22 -12.30
CA TYR A 24 3.12 6.23 -12.20
C TYR A 24 3.87 6.02 -13.53
N GLY A 25 3.58 6.85 -14.56
CA GLY A 25 4.22 6.88 -15.86
C GLY A 25 3.44 6.16 -16.95
N ASN A 26 3.69 6.54 -18.24
CA ASN A 26 3.06 5.92 -19.42
C ASN A 26 3.32 4.41 -19.55
N LYS A 27 4.18 3.88 -18.70
CA LYS A 27 4.48 2.48 -18.45
C LYS A 27 4.69 2.38 -16.95
N GLY A 28 3.64 2.06 -16.21
CA GLY A 28 3.77 1.75 -14.79
C GLY A 28 4.72 0.57 -14.66
N VAL A 29 5.96 0.84 -14.30
CA VAL A 29 6.95 -0.20 -14.02
C VAL A 29 6.96 -0.39 -12.51
N PHE A 30 6.35 -1.46 -12.05
CA PHE A 30 6.51 -1.91 -10.67
C PHE A 30 7.57 -3.01 -10.65
N SER A 31 8.45 -2.94 -9.68
CA SER A 31 9.40 -4.00 -9.40
C SER A 31 8.74 -5.06 -8.53
N PHE A 32 9.11 -6.32 -8.73
CA PHE A 32 8.56 -7.44 -8.00
C PHE A 32 9.66 -8.19 -7.25
N PHE A 33 9.30 -8.79 -6.13
CA PHE A 33 10.15 -9.75 -5.44
C PHE A 33 9.55 -11.16 -5.57
N ASN A 34 10.42 -12.16 -5.52
CA ASN A 34 10.00 -13.56 -5.50
C ASN A 34 9.78 -14.00 -4.05
N PRO A 35 8.54 -14.29 -3.62
CA PRO A 35 8.26 -14.68 -2.24
C PRO A 35 8.86 -16.04 -1.84
N ASP A 36 9.22 -16.89 -2.81
CA ASP A 36 9.84 -18.19 -2.56
C ASP A 36 11.31 -18.10 -2.13
N LYS A 37 11.92 -16.92 -2.25
CA LYS A 37 13.26 -16.69 -1.74
C LYS A 37 13.23 -16.36 -0.25
N GLU A 38 14.23 -16.83 0.47
CA GLU A 38 14.44 -16.39 1.85
C GLU A 38 15.00 -14.96 1.88
N TYR A 39 14.34 -14.12 2.64
CA TYR A 39 14.75 -12.73 2.88
C TYR A 39 14.93 -12.50 4.37
N THR A 40 15.95 -11.71 4.72
CA THR A 40 16.07 -11.17 6.09
C THR A 40 15.39 -9.81 6.12
N TYR A 41 14.43 -9.66 7.01
CA TYR A 41 13.66 -8.43 7.14
C TYR A 41 14.04 -7.68 8.41
N ASP A 42 14.39 -6.39 8.26
CA ASP A 42 14.80 -5.50 9.34
C ASP A 42 13.60 -4.88 10.07
N ASN A 43 12.57 -4.53 9.31
CA ASN A 43 11.35 -3.93 9.83
C ASN A 43 10.11 -4.52 9.14
N LYS A 44 9.04 -4.65 9.93
CA LYS A 44 7.72 -5.05 9.46
C LYS A 44 6.73 -3.96 9.82
N ILE A 45 6.02 -3.42 8.85
CA ILE A 45 5.07 -2.33 9.04
C ILE A 45 3.71 -2.74 8.49
N VAL A 46 2.67 -2.53 9.26
CA VAL A 46 1.28 -2.53 8.80
C VAL A 46 0.80 -1.09 8.75
N TYR A 47 0.52 -0.62 7.54
CA TYR A 47 -0.11 0.67 7.27
C TYR A 47 -1.55 0.44 6.86
N PHE A 48 -2.49 1.17 7.44
CA PHE A 48 -3.89 0.99 7.11
C PHE A 48 -4.71 2.28 7.14
N ILE A 49 -5.75 2.29 6.32
CA ILE A 49 -6.83 3.28 6.34
C ILE A 49 -8.10 2.55 6.76
N PRO A 50 -8.61 2.79 7.98
CA PRO A 50 -9.74 2.03 8.49
C PRO A 50 -11.02 2.28 7.72
N TYR A 51 -11.15 3.45 7.07
CA TYR A 51 -12.30 3.79 6.27
C TYR A 51 -11.96 4.87 5.24
N ILE A 52 -12.18 4.55 3.97
CA ILE A 52 -12.12 5.49 2.84
C ILE A 52 -13.11 5.05 1.75
N ASN A 53 -14.09 5.88 1.41
CA ASN A 53 -15.13 5.56 0.43
C ASN A 53 -15.75 4.16 0.63
N SER A 54 -16.16 3.86 1.86
CA SER A 54 -16.70 2.56 2.27
C SER A 54 -15.72 1.38 2.20
N LYS A 55 -14.44 1.62 1.94
CA LYS A 55 -13.41 0.57 1.91
C LYS A 55 -12.52 0.61 3.15
N PHE A 56 -12.06 -0.57 3.53
CA PHE A 56 -10.92 -0.79 4.42
C PHE A 56 -9.71 -1.15 3.58
N ILE A 57 -8.57 -0.51 3.86
CA ILE A 57 -7.32 -0.78 3.16
C ILE A 57 -6.23 -1.06 4.19
N LEU A 58 -5.48 -2.15 3.99
CA LEU A 58 -4.31 -2.49 4.77
C LEU A 58 -3.18 -2.88 3.82
N LEU A 59 -2.00 -2.33 4.07
CA LEU A 59 -0.78 -2.63 3.34
C LEU A 59 0.26 -3.16 4.34
N GLN A 60 0.69 -4.40 4.18
CA GLN A 60 1.77 -4.98 4.97
C GLN A 60 3.07 -4.93 4.17
N VAL A 61 4.07 -4.22 4.70
CA VAL A 61 5.38 -4.11 4.06
C VAL A 61 6.50 -4.55 5.00
N PHE A 62 7.48 -5.24 4.42
CA PHE A 62 8.67 -5.69 5.10
C PHE A 62 9.90 -5.07 4.46
N GLN A 63 10.79 -4.52 5.28
CA GLN A 63 12.05 -3.93 4.80
C GLN A 63 13.10 -5.02 4.56
N CYS A 64 13.67 -5.01 3.36
CA CYS A 64 14.81 -5.85 2.98
C CYS A 64 15.92 -4.95 2.43
N GLY A 65 16.93 -4.66 3.24
CA GLY A 65 17.95 -3.67 2.91
C GLY A 65 17.34 -2.28 2.66
N SER A 66 17.58 -1.71 1.49
CA SER A 66 17.02 -0.41 1.10
C SER A 66 15.61 -0.49 0.48
N LYS A 67 15.05 -1.67 0.27
CA LYS A 67 13.77 -1.88 -0.41
C LYS A 67 12.69 -2.32 0.57
N TRP A 68 11.43 -2.11 0.16
CA TRP A 68 10.24 -2.51 0.91
C TRP A 68 9.43 -3.50 0.07
N HIS A 69 9.21 -4.68 0.59
CA HIS A 69 8.39 -5.71 -0.03
C HIS A 69 6.94 -5.55 0.43
N LEU A 70 6.01 -5.25 -0.48
CA LEU A 70 4.58 -5.26 -0.20
C LEU A 70 4.11 -6.72 -0.21
N VAL A 71 4.06 -7.31 0.97
CA VAL A 71 3.86 -8.75 1.15
C VAL A 71 2.39 -9.13 1.22
N ASP A 72 1.54 -8.24 1.72
CA ASP A 72 0.09 -8.49 1.77
C ASP A 72 -0.72 -7.20 1.69
N VAL A 73 -1.97 -7.34 1.24
CA VAL A 73 -2.92 -6.24 1.05
C VAL A 73 -4.32 -6.72 1.44
N ALA A 74 -5.04 -5.94 2.27
CA ALA A 74 -6.48 -5.97 2.31
C ALA A 74 -7.04 -4.76 1.54
N PHE A 75 -7.93 -5.01 0.59
CA PHE A 75 -8.59 -3.99 -0.22
C PHE A 75 -10.03 -4.40 -0.48
N ARG A 76 -10.91 -4.08 0.47
CA ARG A 76 -12.29 -4.59 0.46
C ARG A 76 -13.26 -3.60 1.07
N GLN A 77 -14.55 -3.85 0.82
CA GLN A 77 -15.62 -3.13 1.53
C GLN A 77 -15.46 -3.35 3.04
N GLN A 78 -15.65 -2.29 3.80
CA GLN A 78 -15.68 -2.41 5.26
C GLN A 78 -17.02 -2.96 5.69
N GLU A 79 -17.03 -4.07 6.44
CA GLU A 79 -18.22 -4.69 6.98
C GLU A 79 -18.47 -4.23 8.43
N SER A 80 -17.52 -4.50 9.32
CA SER A 80 -17.63 -4.09 10.72
C SER A 80 -16.29 -3.61 11.29
N ILE A 81 -16.32 -2.96 12.45
CA ILE A 81 -15.09 -2.56 13.15
C ILE A 81 -14.36 -3.79 13.72
N GLU A 82 -15.08 -4.83 14.06
CA GLU A 82 -14.53 -6.10 14.53
C GLU A 82 -13.70 -6.77 13.44
N ASP A 83 -14.21 -6.84 12.20
CA ASP A 83 -13.49 -7.39 11.04
C ASP A 83 -12.23 -6.60 10.74
N VAL A 84 -12.29 -5.26 10.85
CA VAL A 84 -11.12 -4.38 10.71
C VAL A 84 -10.08 -4.70 11.78
N LYS A 85 -10.48 -4.83 13.05
CA LYS A 85 -9.56 -5.17 14.16
C LYS A 85 -8.92 -6.55 13.97
N GLU A 86 -9.73 -7.56 13.63
CA GLU A 86 -9.23 -8.91 13.37
C GLU A 86 -8.23 -8.93 12.22
N SER A 87 -8.56 -8.26 11.12
CA SER A 87 -7.66 -8.12 9.98
C SER A 87 -6.33 -7.48 10.35
N ILE A 88 -6.33 -6.39 11.13
CA ILE A 88 -5.10 -5.72 11.54
C ILE A 88 -4.26 -6.61 12.46
N VAL A 89 -4.89 -7.28 13.44
CA VAL A 89 -4.20 -8.11 14.43
C VAL A 89 -3.64 -9.39 13.80
N SER A 90 -4.27 -9.93 12.76
CA SER A 90 -3.76 -11.11 12.03
C SER A 90 -2.45 -10.87 11.29
N HIS A 91 -2.09 -9.59 11.04
CA HIS A 91 -0.85 -9.22 10.36
C HIS A 91 0.25 -8.90 11.39
N ASP A 92 1.25 -9.77 11.49
CA ASP A 92 2.41 -9.53 12.37
C ASP A 92 3.25 -8.34 11.86
N ALA A 93 3.47 -7.36 12.74
CA ALA A 93 4.30 -6.20 12.44
C ALA A 93 4.98 -5.64 13.68
N SER A 94 6.14 -5.01 13.48
CA SER A 94 6.84 -4.26 14.53
C SER A 94 6.25 -2.85 14.73
N LYS A 95 5.53 -2.34 13.72
CA LYS A 95 4.89 -1.01 13.75
C LYS A 95 3.54 -1.05 13.04
N TYR A 96 2.55 -0.44 13.69
CA TYR A 96 1.21 -0.24 13.13
C TYR A 96 0.96 1.25 12.93
N VAL A 97 0.53 1.64 11.74
CA VAL A 97 0.32 3.02 11.33
C VAL A 97 -1.05 3.16 10.69
N ALA A 98 -1.89 4.01 11.27
CA ALA A 98 -3.20 4.33 10.73
C ALA A 98 -3.19 5.74 10.11
N GLU A 99 -3.71 5.89 8.90
CA GLU A 99 -4.12 7.19 8.37
C GLU A 99 -5.62 7.32 8.47
N CYS A 100 -6.12 8.37 9.10
CA CYS A 100 -7.56 8.58 9.15
C CYS A 100 -7.93 10.05 9.35
N SER A 101 -9.09 10.42 8.84
CA SER A 101 -9.70 11.72 9.14
C SER A 101 -10.23 11.78 10.58
N SER A 102 -10.42 12.98 11.09
CA SER A 102 -10.94 13.21 12.44
C SER A 102 -12.33 12.59 12.64
N ALA A 103 -13.13 12.44 11.58
CA ALA A 103 -14.44 11.81 11.61
C ALA A 103 -14.41 10.34 12.09
N PHE A 104 -13.27 9.65 11.88
CA PHE A 104 -13.11 8.23 12.23
C PHE A 104 -12.24 7.98 13.46
N PHE A 105 -11.96 8.97 14.28
CA PHE A 105 -11.18 8.79 15.53
C PHE A 105 -11.84 7.83 16.52
N SER A 106 -13.17 7.67 16.48
CA SER A 106 -13.85 6.65 17.28
C SER A 106 -13.41 5.24 16.92
N MET A 107 -13.22 4.94 15.63
CA MET A 107 -12.69 3.65 15.14
C MET A 107 -11.27 3.42 15.63
N ILE A 108 -10.41 4.44 15.53
CA ILE A 108 -9.05 4.36 16.05
C ILE A 108 -9.00 4.08 17.54
N ARG A 109 -9.95 4.64 18.30
CA ARG A 109 -10.05 4.38 19.74
C ARG A 109 -10.38 2.92 20.02
N GLU A 110 -11.28 2.31 19.25
CA GLU A 110 -11.59 0.87 19.36
C GLU A 110 -10.39 -0.01 18.94
N ILE A 111 -9.68 0.35 17.86
CA ILE A 111 -8.46 -0.35 17.42
C ILE A 111 -7.37 -0.28 18.50
N ARG A 112 -7.21 0.87 19.18
CA ARG A 112 -6.23 1.03 20.26
C ARG A 112 -6.49 0.18 21.49
N LYS A 113 -7.69 -0.35 21.68
CA LYS A 113 -7.97 -1.30 22.75
C LYS A 113 -7.22 -2.63 22.55
N VAL A 114 -6.98 -3.01 21.29
CA VAL A 114 -6.25 -4.24 20.94
C VAL A 114 -4.81 -3.98 20.50
N LEU A 115 -4.53 -2.80 19.97
CA LEU A 115 -3.21 -2.36 19.52
C LEU A 115 -2.86 -0.96 20.07
N PRO A 116 -2.47 -0.84 21.35
CA PRO A 116 -2.23 0.47 22.00
C PRO A 116 -1.14 1.30 21.31
N SER A 117 -0.18 0.67 20.63
CA SER A 117 0.97 1.31 19.98
C SER A 117 0.69 1.85 18.58
N VAL A 118 -0.55 1.82 18.09
CA VAL A 118 -0.89 2.35 16.77
C VAL A 118 -0.56 3.83 16.68
N LYS A 119 0.33 4.17 15.74
CA LYS A 119 0.61 5.55 15.35
C LYS A 119 -0.49 6.05 14.43
N VAL A 120 -1.04 7.21 14.73
CA VAL A 120 -2.08 7.82 13.88
C VAL A 120 -1.48 8.98 13.11
N LEU A 121 -1.72 8.97 11.80
CA LEU A 121 -1.39 10.06 10.89
C LEU A 121 -2.69 10.74 10.48
N PRO A 122 -2.71 12.08 10.38
CA PRO A 122 -3.85 12.78 9.84
C PRO A 122 -3.98 12.48 8.34
N GLU A 123 -5.20 12.49 7.85
CA GLU A 123 -5.50 12.47 6.43
C GLU A 123 -4.78 13.62 5.71
N TYR A 124 -4.21 13.34 4.56
CA TYR A 124 -3.50 14.34 3.76
C TYR A 124 -4.49 15.12 2.89
N ALA A 125 -4.49 16.45 3.04
CA ALA A 125 -5.49 17.30 2.40
C ALA A 125 -5.42 17.32 0.86
N ASP A 126 -4.21 17.20 0.28
CA ASP A 126 -3.98 17.17 -1.17
C ASP A 126 -3.39 15.84 -1.59
N VAL A 127 -4.28 14.87 -1.78
CA VAL A 127 -3.90 13.49 -2.12
C VAL A 127 -3.16 13.42 -3.46
N ASP A 128 -3.60 14.16 -4.46
CA ASP A 128 -3.01 14.12 -5.81
C ASP A 128 -1.58 14.65 -5.79
N ARG A 129 -1.32 15.70 -5.03
CA ARG A 129 0.04 16.22 -4.80
C ARG A 129 0.92 15.21 -4.07
N ARG A 130 0.37 14.49 -3.07
CA ARG A 130 1.11 13.44 -2.36
C ARG A 130 1.45 12.30 -3.29
N ILE A 131 0.51 11.83 -4.11
CA ILE A 131 0.74 10.76 -5.09
C ILE A 131 1.87 11.18 -6.05
N ALA A 132 1.81 12.38 -6.61
CA ALA A 132 2.86 12.88 -7.49
C ALA A 132 4.23 12.93 -6.79
N ALA A 133 4.28 13.43 -5.56
CA ALA A 133 5.53 13.57 -4.79
C ALA A 133 6.15 12.24 -4.35
N THR A 134 5.38 11.16 -4.28
CA THR A 134 5.86 9.85 -3.81
C THR A 134 6.04 8.83 -4.94
N SER A 135 5.64 9.15 -6.17
CA SER A 135 5.61 8.19 -7.28
C SER A 135 6.99 7.59 -7.60
N ASP A 136 8.04 8.40 -7.61
CA ASP A 136 9.40 7.92 -7.88
C ASP A 136 9.90 7.01 -6.75
N PHE A 137 9.65 7.39 -5.49
CA PHE A 137 9.99 6.54 -4.35
C PHE A 137 9.28 5.18 -4.43
N ILE A 138 8.00 5.16 -4.80
CA ILE A 138 7.21 3.92 -4.94
C ILE A 138 7.85 3.02 -5.99
N LYS A 139 8.13 3.55 -7.19
CA LYS A 139 8.74 2.78 -8.29
C LYS A 139 10.11 2.22 -7.92
N GLU A 140 10.91 3.03 -7.25
CA GLU A 140 12.29 2.67 -6.95
C GLU A 140 12.42 1.77 -5.71
N ASN A 141 11.52 1.92 -4.72
CA ASN A 141 11.76 1.33 -3.40
C ASN A 141 10.69 0.35 -2.92
N ILE A 142 9.50 0.30 -3.54
CA ILE A 142 8.45 -0.66 -3.17
C ILE A 142 8.37 -1.75 -4.21
N LEU A 143 8.60 -3.00 -3.77
CA LEU A 143 8.50 -4.19 -4.60
C LEU A 143 7.19 -4.92 -4.29
N LEU A 144 6.51 -5.35 -5.33
CA LEU A 144 5.25 -6.09 -5.24
C LEU A 144 5.51 -7.61 -5.18
N SER A 145 4.61 -8.38 -4.57
CA SER A 145 4.68 -9.83 -4.59
C SER A 145 4.14 -10.38 -5.91
N SER A 146 4.96 -11.13 -6.64
CA SER A 146 4.55 -11.75 -7.91
C SER A 146 3.49 -12.83 -7.71
N SER A 147 3.60 -13.66 -6.66
CA SER A 147 2.64 -14.74 -6.40
C SER A 147 1.28 -14.21 -5.96
N LYS A 148 1.26 -13.13 -5.17
CA LYS A 148 -0.01 -12.55 -4.67
C LYS A 148 -0.91 -12.00 -5.76
N LEU A 149 -0.38 -11.67 -6.94
CA LEU A 149 -1.19 -11.23 -8.07
C LEU A 149 -2.15 -12.32 -8.56
N ASP A 150 -1.73 -13.58 -8.50
CA ASP A 150 -2.52 -14.72 -8.96
C ASP A 150 -3.32 -15.37 -7.82
N GLU A 151 -2.87 -15.20 -6.56
CA GLU A 151 -3.41 -15.86 -5.39
C GLU A 151 -4.43 -15.02 -4.62
N SER A 152 -4.41 -13.69 -4.74
CA SER A 152 -5.23 -12.77 -3.95
C SER A 152 -6.02 -11.79 -4.81
N ASP A 153 -7.35 -11.92 -4.81
CA ASP A 153 -8.25 -11.00 -5.47
C ASP A 153 -8.16 -9.58 -4.89
N GLU A 154 -7.93 -9.44 -3.58
CA GLU A 154 -7.77 -8.15 -2.92
C GLU A 154 -6.47 -7.47 -3.36
N TYR A 155 -5.37 -8.23 -3.48
CA TYR A 155 -4.09 -7.70 -3.95
C TYR A 155 -4.15 -7.26 -5.42
N SER A 156 -4.74 -8.06 -6.29
CA SER A 156 -4.89 -7.72 -7.71
C SER A 156 -5.88 -6.57 -7.93
N SER A 157 -6.98 -6.50 -7.18
CA SER A 157 -7.93 -5.38 -7.20
C SER A 157 -7.29 -4.07 -6.72
N PHE A 158 -6.50 -4.12 -5.66
CA PHE A 158 -5.73 -2.98 -5.19
C PHE A 158 -4.78 -2.47 -6.28
N LEU A 159 -4.01 -3.37 -6.89
CA LEU A 159 -3.05 -2.99 -7.93
C LEU A 159 -3.75 -2.40 -9.15
N SER A 160 -4.89 -2.95 -9.57
CA SER A 160 -5.70 -2.39 -10.65
C SER A 160 -6.16 -0.97 -10.33
N ASN A 161 -6.65 -0.72 -9.11
CA ASN A 161 -7.05 0.60 -8.66
C ASN A 161 -5.88 1.59 -8.67
N VAL A 162 -4.68 1.15 -8.26
CA VAL A 162 -3.45 1.97 -8.33
C VAL A 162 -3.07 2.28 -9.78
N LEU A 163 -3.12 1.30 -10.67
CA LEU A 163 -2.71 1.46 -12.08
C LEU A 163 -3.71 2.29 -12.89
N ASP A 164 -5.00 2.23 -12.55
CA ASP A 164 -6.06 2.98 -13.22
C ASP A 164 -6.15 4.43 -12.74
N TYR A 165 -5.35 4.81 -11.73
CA TYR A 165 -5.34 6.17 -11.21
C TYR A 165 -4.97 7.19 -12.31
N ASN A 166 -5.77 8.25 -12.38
CA ASN A 166 -5.48 9.49 -13.07
C ASN A 166 -6.10 10.66 -12.28
N LEU A 167 -5.79 11.91 -12.65
CA LEU A 167 -6.28 13.10 -11.92
C LEU A 167 -7.80 13.19 -11.86
N ASP A 168 -8.49 12.68 -12.88
CA ASP A 168 -9.95 12.70 -13.00
C ASP A 168 -10.61 11.44 -12.42
N SER A 169 -9.82 10.52 -11.82
CA SER A 169 -10.36 9.30 -11.23
C SER A 169 -11.23 9.62 -10.02
N GLU A 170 -12.44 9.09 -9.99
CA GLU A 170 -13.28 9.08 -8.79
C GLU A 170 -12.78 8.04 -7.78
N GLU A 171 -12.30 6.90 -8.27
CA GLU A 171 -11.73 5.82 -7.46
C GLU A 171 -10.20 5.94 -7.40
N LYS A 172 -9.67 6.38 -6.28
CA LYS A 172 -8.23 6.56 -6.04
C LYS A 172 -7.76 6.07 -4.67
N GLU A 173 -8.54 5.21 -4.07
CA GLU A 173 -8.29 4.73 -2.70
C GLU A 173 -6.98 3.96 -2.59
N GLY A 174 -6.69 3.08 -3.56
CA GLY A 174 -5.43 2.33 -3.61
C GLY A 174 -4.21 3.24 -3.75
N SER A 175 -4.27 4.21 -4.66
CA SER A 175 -3.21 5.21 -4.84
C SER A 175 -3.07 6.11 -3.61
N THR A 176 -4.17 6.46 -2.96
CA THR A 176 -4.18 7.19 -1.69
C THR A 176 -3.42 6.42 -0.61
N ALA A 177 -3.74 5.14 -0.42
CA ALA A 177 -3.09 4.31 0.58
C ALA A 177 -1.60 4.08 0.27
N LEU A 178 -1.26 3.75 -0.99
CA LEU A 178 0.13 3.51 -1.39
C LEU A 178 0.99 4.76 -1.24
N SER A 179 0.48 5.93 -1.63
CA SER A 179 1.19 7.19 -1.45
C SER A 179 1.32 7.60 0.02
N GLY A 180 0.33 7.30 0.86
CA GLY A 180 0.38 7.52 2.29
C GLY A 180 1.45 6.67 2.97
N LEU A 181 1.48 5.38 2.64
CA LEU A 181 2.55 4.48 3.07
C LEU A 181 3.92 5.00 2.63
N ALA A 182 4.10 5.32 1.34
CA ALA A 182 5.38 5.81 0.81
C ALA A 182 5.83 7.10 1.51
N TYR A 183 4.93 8.03 1.74
CA TYR A 183 5.21 9.27 2.48
C TYR A 183 5.68 8.99 3.92
N TYR A 184 5.07 8.01 4.59
CA TYR A 184 5.50 7.56 5.90
C TYR A 184 6.90 6.95 5.87
N LEU A 185 7.18 6.07 4.88
CA LEU A 185 8.49 5.42 4.73
C LEU A 185 9.61 6.41 4.42
N ILE A 186 9.37 7.40 3.57
CA ILE A 186 10.33 8.49 3.29
C ILE A 186 10.70 9.21 4.59
N LYS A 187 9.70 9.58 5.40
CA LYS A 187 9.95 10.25 6.69
C LYS A 187 10.67 9.36 7.69
N LEU A 188 10.44 8.06 7.66
CA LEU A 188 11.13 7.10 8.54
C LEU A 188 12.62 6.99 8.20
N GLY A 189 12.98 7.05 6.91
CA GLY A 189 14.37 6.98 6.44
C GLY A 189 15.14 8.30 6.56
N SER A 190 14.46 9.41 6.90
CA SER A 190 15.07 10.74 7.06
C SER A 190 15.56 11.01 8.48
N HIS A 191 15.47 10.04 9.37
CA HIS A 191 15.93 10.04 10.77
C HIS A 191 16.99 8.97 10.98
#